data_fb5513e1c29ff983d084153cf336f563
#
_entry.id   fb5513e1c29ff983d084153cf336f563
#
_cell.length_a   1.000
_cell.length_b   1.000
_cell.length_c   1.000
_cell.angle_alpha   90.00
_cell.angle_beta   90.00
_cell.angle_gamma   90.00
#
_symmetry.space_group_name_H-M   'P 1'
#
loop_
_entity.id
_entity.type
_entity.pdbx_description
1 polymer ?
#
loop_
_entity_poly.entity_id
_entity_poly.type
_entity_poly.pdbx_seq_one_letter_code
_entity_poly.pdbx_strand_id
1 'polypeptide(L)'
;MTMALENLRRAFQAATDVRPEIGGFPYLAETLRRAGVRRNEWLLPSLQRIYHTDAGAVVEQGTPLLYGLAEIPSFDSGALIRALRADQEGRVSFEQFVASAWAAGVMRWAVDLYARTCTYHGSSGETYVENYPAVSIE
;
A
#
# COMPACT_ATOMS: atom_id res chain seq x y z
N MET A 1 0.84 2.52 25.49
CA MET A 1 1.13 2.51 24.06
C MET A 1 2.37 1.70 23.78
N THR A 2 2.36 0.91 22.74
CA THR A 2 3.48 0.03 22.42
C THR A 2 4.57 0.78 21.65
N MET A 3 5.79 0.28 21.76
CA MET A 3 6.93 0.79 20.99
C MET A 3 6.68 0.71 19.48
N ALA A 4 5.99 -0.35 19.01
CA ALA A 4 5.67 -0.52 17.59
C ALA A 4 4.85 0.65 17.06
N LEU A 5 3.81 1.05 17.76
CA LEU A 5 2.94 2.15 17.35
C LEU A 5 3.69 3.49 17.34
N GLU A 6 4.48 3.75 18.36
CA GLU A 6 5.26 4.98 18.44
C GLU A 6 6.31 5.06 17.34
N ASN A 7 7.01 3.96 17.08
CA ASN A 7 8.00 3.90 16.02
C ASN A 7 7.36 4.13 14.65
N LEU A 8 6.19 3.55 14.42
CA LEU A 8 5.48 3.70 13.16
C LEU A 8 5.03 5.15 12.96
N ARG A 9 4.53 5.80 13.99
CA ARG A 9 4.12 7.21 13.91
C ARG A 9 5.30 8.12 13.56
N ARG A 10 6.46 7.87 14.17
CA ARG A 10 7.69 8.62 13.85
C ARG A 10 8.13 8.38 12.42
N ALA A 11 8.01 7.14 11.94
CA ALA A 11 8.36 6.80 10.57
C ALA A 11 7.47 7.53 9.56
N PHE A 12 6.18 7.60 9.80
CA PHE A 12 5.26 8.35 8.93
C PHE A 12 5.61 9.84 8.90
N GLN A 13 5.94 10.43 10.04
CA GLN A 13 6.35 11.82 10.10
C GLN A 13 7.64 12.05 9.31
N ALA A 14 8.63 11.19 9.48
CA ALA A 14 9.88 11.28 8.75
C ALA A 14 9.68 11.11 7.25
N ALA A 15 8.77 10.22 6.84
CA ALA A 15 8.46 10.00 5.42
C ALA A 15 7.87 11.25 4.77
N THR A 16 7.05 12.00 5.52
CA THR A 16 6.47 13.24 5.02
C THR A 16 7.55 14.26 4.64
N ASP A 17 8.66 14.28 5.38
CA ASP A 17 9.74 15.26 5.14
C ASP A 17 10.60 14.95 3.91
N VAL A 18 10.67 13.69 3.47
CA VAL A 18 11.55 13.27 2.38
C VAL A 18 10.81 12.87 1.10
N ARG A 19 9.50 12.79 1.16
CA ARG A 19 8.68 12.25 0.09
C ARG A 19 8.38 13.31 -0.98
N PRO A 20 8.72 13.08 -2.25
CA PRO A 20 8.32 13.98 -3.33
C PRO A 20 6.82 13.84 -3.62
N GLU A 21 6.22 14.85 -4.27
CA GLU A 21 4.80 14.84 -4.63
C GLU A 21 4.47 13.74 -5.64
N ILE A 22 5.38 13.48 -6.58
CA ILE A 22 5.20 12.47 -7.62
C ILE A 22 6.25 11.39 -7.42
N GLY A 23 5.81 10.13 -7.52
CA GLY A 23 6.71 8.99 -7.34
C GLY A 23 7.23 8.85 -5.92
N GLY A 24 6.43 9.25 -4.94
CA GLY A 24 6.87 9.27 -3.54
C GLY A 24 6.85 7.93 -2.83
N PHE A 25 6.22 6.90 -3.40
CA PHE A 25 6.08 5.62 -2.72
C PHE A 25 7.42 4.97 -2.34
N PRO A 26 8.45 4.89 -3.24
CA PRO A 26 9.72 4.30 -2.84
C PRO A 26 10.38 4.99 -1.64
N TYR A 27 10.18 6.30 -1.49
CA TYR A 27 10.71 7.06 -0.34
C TYR A 27 9.97 6.73 0.94
N LEU A 28 8.64 6.62 0.89
CA LEU A 28 7.84 6.16 2.03
C LEU A 28 8.26 4.75 2.42
N ALA A 29 8.38 3.85 1.44
CA ALA A 29 8.74 2.46 1.68
C ALA A 29 10.12 2.34 2.35
N GLU A 30 11.10 3.09 1.87
CA GLU A 30 12.44 3.05 2.46
C GLU A 30 12.46 3.59 3.90
N THR A 31 11.70 4.66 4.16
CA THR A 31 11.58 5.22 5.50
C THR A 31 10.97 4.20 6.46
N LEU A 32 9.90 3.52 6.02
CA LEU A 32 9.26 2.48 6.82
C LEU A 32 10.20 1.29 7.05
N ARG A 33 10.93 0.87 6.01
CA ARG A 33 11.88 -0.23 6.12
C ARG A 33 12.96 0.08 7.17
N ARG A 34 13.52 1.27 7.14
CA ARG A 34 14.54 1.69 8.13
C ARG A 34 13.99 1.74 9.53
N ALA A 35 12.69 1.94 9.70
CA ALA A 35 12.03 1.95 11.01
C ALA A 35 11.64 0.55 11.48
N GLY A 36 12.00 -0.51 10.73
CA GLY A 36 11.74 -1.88 11.11
C GLY A 36 10.45 -2.48 10.57
N VAL A 37 9.78 -1.80 9.64
CA VAL A 37 8.60 -2.35 8.98
C VAL A 37 9.07 -3.32 7.91
N ARG A 38 8.61 -4.57 7.97
CA ARG A 38 8.98 -5.63 7.03
C ARG A 38 7.98 -5.79 5.92
N ARG A 39 6.69 -5.66 6.25
CA ARG A 39 5.59 -5.92 5.34
C ARG A 39 4.43 -5.01 5.68
N ASN A 40 3.75 -4.55 4.65
CA ASN A 40 2.55 -3.74 4.79
C ASN A 40 1.44 -4.35 3.94
N GLU A 41 0.29 -4.60 4.53
CA GLU A 41 -0.85 -5.18 3.83
C GLU A 41 -2.00 -4.18 3.81
N TRP A 42 -2.67 -4.11 2.66
CA TRP A 42 -3.88 -3.33 2.48
C TRP A 42 -5.03 -4.24 2.09
N LEU A 43 -6.11 -4.20 2.87
CA LEU A 43 -7.34 -4.94 2.59
C LEU A 43 -8.34 -3.93 2.05
N LEU A 44 -8.69 -4.01 0.76
CA LEU A 44 -9.45 -2.96 0.12
C LEU A 44 -10.89 -2.81 0.62
N PRO A 45 -11.70 -3.88 0.76
CA PRO A 45 -13.09 -3.69 1.19
C PRO A 45 -13.22 -2.94 2.52
N SER A 46 -12.42 -3.29 3.51
CA SER A 46 -12.47 -2.68 4.84
C SER A 46 -11.57 -1.45 4.96
N LEU A 47 -10.63 -1.28 4.03
CA LEU A 47 -9.54 -0.30 4.11
C LEU A 47 -8.73 -0.41 5.40
N GLN A 48 -8.54 -1.63 5.88
CA GLN A 48 -7.58 -1.91 6.94
C GLN A 48 -6.18 -2.00 6.35
N ARG A 49 -5.20 -1.48 7.07
CA ARG A 49 -3.79 -1.61 6.77
C ARG A 49 -3.10 -2.26 7.94
N ILE A 50 -2.26 -3.24 7.65
CA ILE A 50 -1.49 -3.94 8.68
C ILE A 50 -0.03 -3.72 8.41
N TYR A 51 0.70 -3.27 9.43
CA TYR A 51 2.14 -3.04 9.37
C TYR A 51 2.83 -4.07 10.26
N HIS A 52 3.59 -4.97 9.63
CA HIS A 52 4.36 -5.97 10.36
C HIS A 52 5.75 -5.39 10.65
N THR A 53 6.03 -5.10 11.92
CA THR A 53 7.28 -4.47 12.31
C THR A 53 8.07 -5.38 13.25
N ASP A 54 9.36 -5.09 13.41
CA ASP A 54 10.24 -5.82 14.33
C ASP A 54 9.76 -5.71 15.79
N ALA A 55 9.05 -4.63 16.12
CA ALA A 55 8.55 -4.39 17.48
C ALA A 55 7.11 -4.89 17.68
N GLY A 56 6.48 -5.45 16.64
CA GLY A 56 5.12 -5.95 16.68
C GLY A 56 4.28 -5.47 15.53
N ALA A 57 3.07 -6.01 15.39
CA ALA A 57 2.15 -5.65 14.32
C ALA A 57 1.23 -4.51 14.74
N VAL A 58 0.94 -3.62 13.81
CA VAL A 58 0.04 -2.47 14.02
C VAL A 58 -1.04 -2.52 12.95
N VAL A 59 -2.29 -2.33 13.34
CA VAL A 59 -3.40 -2.20 12.40
C VAL A 59 -3.90 -0.75 12.39
N GLU A 60 -4.18 -0.26 11.19
CA GLU A 60 -4.82 1.05 10.99
C GLU A 60 -6.15 0.82 10.29
N GLN A 61 -7.24 1.37 10.83
CA GLN A 61 -8.56 1.26 10.23
C GLN A 61 -8.85 2.50 9.42
N GLY A 62 -9.10 2.30 8.12
CA GLY A 62 -9.60 3.36 7.25
C GLY A 62 -11.11 3.37 7.19
N THR A 63 -11.67 4.21 6.33
CA THR A 63 -13.10 4.20 6.05
C THR A 63 -13.38 3.10 5.04
N PRO A 64 -14.25 2.11 5.36
CA PRO A 64 -14.53 1.03 4.41
C PRO A 64 -15.05 1.54 3.07
N LEU A 65 -14.70 0.83 1.99
CA LEU A 65 -15.16 1.17 0.65
C LEU A 65 -16.64 0.83 0.44
N LEU A 66 -17.15 -0.12 1.21
CA LEU A 66 -18.52 -0.59 1.06
C LEU A 66 -19.07 -1.07 2.38
N TYR A 67 -20.38 -1.19 2.45
CA TYR A 67 -21.10 -1.72 3.60
C TYR A 67 -22.09 -2.78 3.11
N GLY A 68 -22.37 -3.77 3.95
CA GLY A 68 -23.30 -4.84 3.60
C GLY A 68 -22.68 -5.83 2.61
N LEU A 69 -23.49 -6.30 1.68
CA LEU A 69 -23.08 -7.30 0.71
C LEU A 69 -22.79 -6.64 -0.65
N ALA A 70 -21.70 -7.04 -1.29
CA ALA A 70 -21.35 -6.58 -2.62
C ALA A 70 -20.56 -7.65 -3.34
N GLU A 71 -20.66 -7.68 -4.67
CA GLU A 71 -19.81 -8.54 -5.46
C GLU A 71 -18.42 -7.94 -5.57
N ILE A 72 -17.40 -8.79 -5.54
CA ILE A 72 -16.04 -8.36 -5.81
C ILE A 72 -15.86 -8.33 -7.32
N PRO A 73 -15.41 -7.21 -7.90
CA PRO A 73 -15.20 -7.15 -9.35
C PRO A 73 -14.21 -8.19 -9.83
N SER A 74 -14.38 -8.65 -11.06
CA SER A 74 -13.43 -9.59 -11.67
C SER A 74 -12.06 -8.93 -11.82
N PHE A 75 -11.01 -9.71 -11.61
CA PHE A 75 -9.65 -9.21 -11.70
C PHE A 75 -9.31 -8.84 -13.16
N ASP A 76 -8.87 -7.62 -13.38
CA ASP A 76 -8.48 -7.08 -14.68
C ASP A 76 -7.08 -6.48 -14.56
N SER A 77 -6.05 -7.26 -14.92
CA SER A 77 -4.67 -6.82 -14.79
C SER A 77 -4.35 -5.60 -15.65
N GLY A 78 -4.96 -5.48 -16.83
CA GLY A 78 -4.76 -4.33 -17.69
C GLY A 78 -5.28 -3.05 -17.05
N ALA A 79 -6.46 -3.10 -16.45
CA ALA A 79 -7.03 -1.95 -15.73
C ALA A 79 -6.17 -1.60 -14.51
N LEU A 80 -5.67 -2.61 -13.79
CA LEU A 80 -4.79 -2.38 -12.65
C LEU A 80 -3.50 -1.68 -13.08
N ILE A 81 -2.87 -2.15 -14.17
CA ILE A 81 -1.64 -1.54 -14.66
C ILE A 81 -1.87 -0.08 -15.04
N ARG A 82 -2.99 0.22 -15.73
CA ARG A 82 -3.33 1.60 -16.07
C ARG A 82 -3.51 2.47 -14.81
N ALA A 83 -4.15 1.94 -13.80
CA ALA A 83 -4.33 2.65 -12.53
C ALA A 83 -2.98 2.90 -11.84
N LEU A 84 -2.09 1.90 -11.84
CA LEU A 84 -0.75 2.04 -11.28
C LEU A 84 0.06 3.12 -12.00
N ARG A 85 0.03 3.14 -13.34
CA ARG A 85 0.77 4.16 -14.10
C ARG A 85 0.22 5.55 -13.85
N ALA A 86 -1.11 5.71 -13.76
CA ALA A 86 -1.72 7.00 -13.45
C ALA A 86 -1.28 7.50 -12.07
N ASP A 87 -1.24 6.61 -11.07
CA ASP A 87 -0.78 6.94 -9.73
C ASP A 87 0.72 7.33 -9.73
N GLN A 88 1.56 6.54 -10.39
CA GLN A 88 2.99 6.79 -10.46
C GLN A 88 3.33 8.10 -11.17
N GLU A 89 2.50 8.51 -12.12
CA GLU A 89 2.67 9.76 -12.86
C GLU A 89 2.05 10.97 -12.17
N GLY A 90 1.44 10.77 -11.00
CA GLY A 90 0.83 11.85 -10.24
C GLY A 90 -0.47 12.38 -10.82
N ARG A 91 -1.14 11.62 -11.72
CA ARG A 91 -2.35 12.07 -12.40
C ARG A 91 -3.62 11.84 -11.59
N VAL A 92 -3.54 11.05 -10.52
CA VAL A 92 -4.68 10.73 -9.66
C VAL A 92 -4.26 10.83 -8.20
N SER A 93 -5.25 11.05 -7.33
CA SER A 93 -5.03 10.98 -5.89
C SER A 93 -4.92 9.53 -5.44
N PHE A 94 -4.41 9.30 -4.24
CA PHE A 94 -4.34 7.96 -3.68
C PHE A 94 -5.73 7.34 -3.53
N GLU A 95 -6.71 8.14 -3.12
CA GLU A 95 -8.10 7.69 -3.00
C GLU A 95 -8.68 7.25 -4.34
N GLN A 96 -8.38 7.99 -5.41
CA GLN A 96 -8.78 7.61 -6.77
C GLN A 96 -8.08 6.33 -7.20
N PHE A 97 -6.80 6.16 -6.84
CA PHE A 97 -6.09 4.92 -7.13
C PHE A 97 -6.75 3.72 -6.43
N VAL A 98 -7.09 3.86 -5.15
CA VAL A 98 -7.76 2.79 -4.41
C VAL A 98 -9.07 2.40 -5.06
N ALA A 99 -9.88 3.38 -5.47
CA ALA A 99 -11.15 3.12 -6.15
C ALA A 99 -10.93 2.41 -7.49
N SER A 100 -9.91 2.80 -8.25
CA SER A 100 -9.58 2.16 -9.53
C SER A 100 -9.05 0.74 -9.35
N ALA A 101 -8.25 0.50 -8.31
CA ALA A 101 -7.75 -0.82 -8.00
C ALA A 101 -8.89 -1.76 -7.59
N TRP A 102 -9.83 -1.28 -6.78
CA TRP A 102 -11.02 -2.05 -6.42
C TRP A 102 -11.84 -2.38 -7.66
N ALA A 103 -12.08 -1.41 -8.53
CA ALA A 103 -12.84 -1.62 -9.77
C ALA A 103 -12.13 -2.62 -10.70
N ALA A 104 -10.80 -2.71 -10.62
CA ALA A 104 -10.01 -3.68 -11.37
C ALA A 104 -9.98 -5.06 -10.70
N GLY A 105 -10.71 -5.24 -9.62
CA GLY A 105 -10.83 -6.55 -8.95
C GLY A 105 -9.76 -6.83 -7.91
N VAL A 106 -9.02 -5.83 -7.45
CA VAL A 106 -8.03 -6.02 -6.39
C VAL A 106 -8.72 -6.08 -5.03
N MET A 107 -8.59 -7.20 -4.35
CA MET A 107 -9.11 -7.36 -2.98
C MET A 107 -8.14 -6.84 -1.93
N ARG A 108 -6.85 -7.07 -2.16
CA ARG A 108 -5.80 -6.70 -1.21
C ARG A 108 -4.48 -6.58 -1.95
N TRP A 109 -3.55 -5.88 -1.36
CA TRP A 109 -2.17 -5.94 -1.81
C TRP A 109 -1.24 -6.04 -0.61
N ALA A 110 -0.04 -6.56 -0.84
CA ALA A 110 0.99 -6.70 0.16
C ALA A 110 2.31 -6.17 -0.37
N VAL A 111 2.93 -5.30 0.41
CA VAL A 111 4.25 -4.77 0.09
C VAL A 111 5.27 -5.51 0.93
N ASP A 112 6.26 -6.13 0.26
CA ASP A 112 7.42 -6.70 0.92
C ASP A 112 8.52 -5.64 0.86
N LEU A 113 8.84 -5.05 2.00
CA LEU A 113 9.75 -3.91 2.06
C LEU A 113 11.21 -4.30 1.91
N TYR A 114 11.55 -5.56 2.08
CA TYR A 114 12.91 -6.06 1.85
C TYR A 114 13.12 -6.48 0.40
N ALA A 115 12.14 -7.18 -0.19
CA ALA A 115 12.20 -7.57 -1.59
C ALA A 115 11.87 -6.41 -2.55
N ARG A 116 11.26 -5.34 -2.05
CA ARG A 116 10.78 -4.19 -2.82
C ARG A 116 9.80 -4.61 -3.89
N THR A 117 8.81 -5.38 -3.46
CA THR A 117 7.72 -5.83 -4.32
C THR A 117 6.39 -5.44 -3.73
N CYS A 118 5.40 -5.23 -4.59
CA CYS A 118 4.01 -5.10 -4.20
C CYS A 118 3.21 -6.13 -4.98
N THR A 119 2.52 -7.01 -4.27
CA THR A 119 1.71 -8.07 -4.88
C THR A 119 0.24 -7.74 -4.71
N TYR A 120 -0.47 -7.64 -5.83
CA TYR A 120 -1.90 -7.36 -5.88
C TYR A 120 -2.64 -8.67 -6.09
N HIS A 121 -3.72 -8.88 -5.32
CA HIS A 121 -4.48 -10.13 -5.31
C HIS A 121 -5.92 -9.90 -5.71
N GLY A 122 -6.42 -10.75 -6.61
CA GLY A 122 -7.83 -10.85 -6.94
C GLY A 122 -8.55 -11.87 -6.06
N SER A 123 -9.87 -11.99 -6.25
CA SER A 123 -10.71 -12.86 -5.40
C SER A 123 -10.58 -14.35 -5.72
N SER A 124 -10.07 -14.70 -6.90
CA SER A 124 -9.94 -16.08 -7.34
C SER A 124 -8.50 -16.57 -7.41
N GLY A 125 -7.61 -15.96 -6.65
CA GLY A 125 -6.20 -16.35 -6.59
C GLY A 125 -5.33 -15.66 -7.64
N GLU A 126 -5.88 -14.75 -8.43
CA GLU A 126 -5.07 -13.99 -9.38
C GLU A 126 -4.09 -13.09 -8.64
N THR A 127 -2.90 -12.90 -9.24
CA THR A 127 -1.88 -12.01 -8.68
C THR A 127 -1.23 -11.18 -9.77
N TYR A 128 -0.76 -10.01 -9.37
CA TYR A 128 0.11 -9.19 -10.20
C TYR A 128 1.19 -8.61 -9.29
N VAL A 129 2.45 -8.77 -9.69
CA VAL A 129 3.59 -8.30 -8.89
C VAL A 129 4.23 -7.13 -9.57
N GLU A 130 4.45 -6.06 -8.81
CA GLU A 130 5.16 -4.88 -9.26
C GLU A 130 6.38 -4.69 -8.38
N ASN A 131 7.54 -4.41 -9.01
CA ASN A 131 8.76 -4.05 -8.28
C ASN A 131 8.83 -2.53 -8.17
N TYR A 132 9.48 -2.03 -7.14
CA TYR A 132 9.78 -0.60 -7.03
C TYR A 132 11.27 -0.42 -6.75
N PRO A 133 11.85 0.72 -7.15
CA PRO A 133 13.29 0.91 -7.01
C PRO A 133 13.71 1.21 -5.58
N ALA A 134 14.94 0.85 -5.26
CA ALA A 134 15.60 1.32 -4.06
C ALA A 134 15.88 2.82 -4.21
N VAL A 135 15.74 3.57 -3.13
CA VAL A 135 16.06 5.00 -3.10
C VAL A 135 16.93 5.30 -1.90
N SER A 136 17.66 6.40 -2.00
CA SER A 136 18.47 6.90 -0.90
C SER A 136 17.71 8.02 -0.19
N ILE A 137 17.63 7.93 1.15
CA ILE A 137 17.07 8.99 1.98
C ILE A 137 18.15 9.43 2.97
N GLU A 138 18.38 10.73 3.02
CA GLU A 138 19.43 11.31 3.86
C GLU A 138 18.83 11.99 5.10
#